data_cf474f326e3b236c3cd8f7d6e73d0e76
#
_entry.id   cf474f326e3b236c3cd8f7d6e73d0e76
#
_cell.length_a   1.000
_cell.length_b   1.000
_cell.length_c   1.000
_cell.angle_alpha   90.00
_cell.angle_beta   90.00
_cell.angle_gamma   90.00
#
_symmetry.space_group_name_H-M   'P 1'
#
loop_
_entity.id
_entity.type
_entity.pdbx_description
1 polymer ?
#
loop_
_entity_poly.entity_id
_entity_poly.type
_entity_poly.pdbx_seq_one_letter_code
_entity_poly.pdbx_strand_id
1 'polypeptide(L)'
;DCNKKFAYSADITLKLIQSLYEKKYTTYPRVDTQFLTDDIYPKCPQILNGVSQARIASQQKYLPLIQQLAATGKKLPKSKKVFDNSKVTDHHAIIPTGVPPTGLTDMEANVYDLIAKRFISVFYPDCKFSTTTVLGEVINEDGPKPEKIEFKVSGKEILEPGWRVVYAKDVKNADDDDASDNANGNADSGNGAKKEVVEERTLPSFTKGESGDHQPTLTEKWTTPPKYYTEATLLRAMETAGKFVEDEELRAALKENGIGRPSSRAGIIETLFKRHYIRRQRKNLMATPTGIELIDTIHEELLKSCELTGIWEKKLRDIEHKTYDPADFINGLKEQINKIVIDVLSDNSNRRVTIMTEEDLKKKTAAKKAPAKKAPAKKKEAATQDAAQPASTPQTPADPMVGKPCPLCGKGVIIKGKTAYGCSNWKAGCQYRQPFSQM
;
A
#
# COMPACT_ATOMS: atom_id res chain seq x y z
N ASP A 1 0.55 -5.96 -3.90
CA ASP A 1 -0.62 -6.68 -3.39
C ASP A 1 -0.32 -7.42 -2.08
N CYS A 2 0.71 -8.27 -1.97
CA CYS A 2 1.01 -9.03 -0.75
C CYS A 2 1.22 -8.13 0.49
N ASN A 3 1.97 -7.04 0.35
CA ASN A 3 2.17 -6.07 1.43
C ASN A 3 0.87 -5.36 1.80
N LYS A 4 0.06 -4.96 0.80
CA LYS A 4 -1.21 -4.26 1.02
C LYS A 4 -2.24 -5.15 1.70
N LYS A 5 -2.47 -6.38 1.18
CA LYS A 5 -3.51 -7.30 1.66
C LYS A 5 -3.11 -8.06 2.92
N PHE A 6 -1.86 -8.53 3.01
CA PHE A 6 -1.41 -9.46 4.05
C PHE A 6 -0.32 -8.88 4.95
N ALA A 7 0.14 -7.66 4.70
CA ALA A 7 1.26 -7.02 5.38
C ALA A 7 2.59 -7.80 5.26
N TYR A 8 2.75 -8.62 4.20
CA TYR A 8 4.01 -9.32 3.95
C TYR A 8 5.08 -8.32 3.50
N SER A 9 6.31 -8.50 3.98
CA SER A 9 7.45 -7.71 3.50
C SER A 9 7.81 -8.09 2.07
N ALA A 10 8.59 -7.25 1.40
CA ALA A 10 9.10 -7.54 0.07
C ALA A 10 9.96 -8.80 0.04
N ASP A 11 10.83 -8.99 1.05
CA ASP A 11 11.70 -10.16 1.20
C ASP A 11 10.88 -11.44 1.45
N ILE A 12 9.91 -11.41 2.37
CA ILE A 12 9.02 -12.55 2.62
C ILE A 12 8.25 -12.90 1.35
N THR A 13 7.70 -11.91 0.64
CA THR A 13 6.96 -12.14 -0.62
C THR A 13 7.86 -12.81 -1.65
N LEU A 14 9.09 -12.32 -1.84
CA LEU A 14 10.04 -12.90 -2.78
C LEU A 14 10.39 -14.36 -2.41
N LYS A 15 10.62 -14.65 -1.12
CA LYS A 15 10.90 -16.01 -0.64
C LYS A 15 9.71 -16.96 -0.88
N LEU A 16 8.49 -16.50 -0.67
CA LEU A 16 7.28 -17.29 -0.91
C LEU A 16 7.11 -17.61 -2.40
N ILE A 17 7.32 -16.63 -3.29
CA ILE A 17 7.25 -16.87 -4.74
C ILE A 17 8.39 -17.78 -5.18
N GLN A 18 9.58 -17.62 -4.63
CA GLN A 18 10.71 -18.52 -4.90
C GLN A 18 10.37 -19.96 -4.51
N SER A 19 9.77 -20.18 -3.33
CA SER A 19 9.30 -21.50 -2.89
C SER A 19 8.25 -22.09 -3.84
N LEU A 20 7.29 -21.29 -4.30
CA LEU A 20 6.30 -21.71 -5.28
C LEU A 20 6.92 -22.11 -6.62
N TYR A 21 7.96 -21.40 -7.06
CA TYR A 21 8.72 -21.72 -8.26
C TYR A 21 9.47 -23.05 -8.11
N GLU A 22 10.18 -23.24 -7.00
CA GLU A 22 10.92 -24.48 -6.70
C GLU A 22 10.01 -25.69 -6.64
N LYS A 23 8.78 -25.51 -6.13
CA LYS A 23 7.70 -26.51 -6.14
C LYS A 23 7.04 -26.65 -7.53
N LYS A 24 7.47 -25.90 -8.55
CA LYS A 24 6.95 -25.90 -9.92
C LYS A 24 5.49 -25.45 -10.04
N TYR A 25 4.99 -24.65 -9.12
CA TYR A 25 3.62 -24.12 -9.17
C TYR A 25 3.52 -22.78 -9.89
N THR A 26 4.60 -22.00 -9.91
CA THR A 26 4.70 -20.74 -10.65
C THR A 26 5.95 -20.69 -11.51
N THR A 27 5.97 -19.77 -12.48
CA THR A 27 7.16 -19.48 -13.29
C THR A 27 8.20 -18.68 -12.49
N TYR A 28 9.37 -18.43 -13.07
CA TYR A 28 10.50 -17.80 -12.40
C TYR A 28 10.15 -16.45 -11.77
N PRO A 29 10.52 -16.20 -10.50
CA PRO A 29 10.01 -15.06 -9.74
C PRO A 29 10.76 -13.73 -9.94
N ARG A 30 12.00 -13.78 -10.46
CA ARG A 30 12.85 -12.57 -10.56
C ARG A 30 12.82 -12.02 -11.97
N VAL A 31 11.67 -11.50 -12.37
CA VAL A 31 11.41 -10.98 -13.70
C VAL A 31 11.19 -9.47 -13.66
N ASP A 32 11.49 -8.81 -14.74
CA ASP A 32 11.39 -7.36 -14.95
C ASP A 32 10.19 -6.96 -15.83
N THR A 33 9.42 -7.92 -16.29
CA THR A 33 8.27 -7.71 -17.16
C THR A 33 6.95 -8.22 -16.55
N GLN A 34 5.86 -7.61 -16.97
CA GLN A 34 4.49 -8.04 -16.68
C GLN A 34 3.80 -8.64 -17.94
N PHE A 35 4.56 -8.86 -19.01
CA PHE A 35 4.06 -9.36 -20.28
C PHE A 35 4.38 -10.84 -20.47
N LEU A 36 3.59 -11.49 -21.31
CA LEU A 36 3.79 -12.88 -21.76
C LEU A 36 4.24 -12.89 -23.22
N THR A 37 5.01 -13.91 -23.58
CA THR A 37 5.38 -14.17 -24.97
C THR A 37 4.27 -14.91 -25.71
N ASP A 38 4.27 -14.81 -27.03
CA ASP A 38 3.24 -15.42 -27.89
C ASP A 38 3.22 -16.95 -27.82
N ASP A 39 4.34 -17.58 -27.52
CA ASP A 39 4.47 -19.05 -27.37
C ASP A 39 3.78 -19.58 -26.10
N ILE A 40 3.51 -18.71 -25.12
CA ILE A 40 2.76 -19.07 -23.92
C ILE A 40 1.26 -19.15 -24.20
N TYR A 41 0.75 -18.35 -25.16
CA TYR A 41 -0.68 -18.28 -25.44
C TYR A 41 -1.35 -19.64 -25.71
N PRO A 42 -0.77 -20.55 -26.56
CA PRO A 42 -1.35 -21.87 -26.77
C PRO A 42 -1.43 -22.74 -25.52
N LYS A 43 -0.57 -22.51 -24.53
CA LYS A 43 -0.51 -23.25 -23.25
C LYS A 43 -1.54 -22.76 -22.22
N CYS A 44 -2.07 -21.54 -22.40
CA CYS A 44 -2.97 -20.92 -21.43
C CYS A 44 -4.21 -21.75 -21.07
N PRO A 45 -4.90 -22.43 -22.02
CA PRO A 45 -6.03 -23.28 -21.67
C PRO A 45 -5.65 -24.45 -20.73
N GLN A 46 -4.50 -25.07 -20.96
CA GLN A 46 -3.98 -26.14 -20.10
C GLN A 46 -3.61 -25.62 -18.73
N ILE A 47 -2.98 -24.43 -18.65
CA ILE A 47 -2.62 -23.78 -17.38
C ILE A 47 -3.88 -23.47 -16.57
N LEU A 48 -4.91 -22.90 -17.20
CA LEU A 48 -6.20 -22.61 -16.55
C LEU A 48 -6.88 -23.89 -16.03
N ASN A 49 -6.82 -25.00 -16.82
CA ASN A 49 -7.33 -26.29 -16.37
C ASN A 49 -6.60 -26.77 -15.10
N GLY A 50 -5.29 -26.67 -15.05
CA GLY A 50 -4.50 -27.03 -13.86
C GLY A 50 -4.84 -26.15 -12.64
N VAL A 51 -5.05 -24.85 -12.86
CA VAL A 51 -5.50 -23.92 -11.80
C VAL A 51 -6.89 -24.34 -11.28
N SER A 52 -7.80 -24.78 -12.15
CA SER A 52 -9.14 -25.23 -11.74
C SER A 52 -9.13 -26.49 -10.87
N GLN A 53 -8.09 -27.32 -11.01
CA GLN A 53 -7.93 -28.57 -10.26
C GLN A 53 -7.21 -28.40 -8.92
N ALA A 54 -6.72 -27.22 -8.62
CA ALA A 54 -6.02 -26.93 -7.37
C ALA A 54 -6.89 -27.20 -6.14
N ARG A 55 -6.36 -27.95 -5.17
CA ARG A 55 -7.06 -28.33 -3.94
C ARG A 55 -6.87 -27.32 -2.80
N ILE A 56 -6.89 -26.03 -3.13
CA ILE A 56 -6.80 -24.96 -2.14
C ILE A 56 -8.20 -24.39 -1.97
N ALA A 57 -8.68 -24.26 -0.73
CA ALA A 57 -10.05 -23.82 -0.42
C ALA A 57 -10.43 -22.47 -1.08
N SER A 58 -9.46 -21.59 -1.27
CA SER A 58 -9.64 -20.30 -1.98
C SER A 58 -9.88 -20.49 -3.49
N GLN A 59 -9.40 -21.55 -4.10
CA GLN A 59 -9.41 -21.75 -5.55
C GLN A 59 -10.69 -22.41 -6.08
N GLN A 60 -11.44 -23.09 -5.24
CA GLN A 60 -12.79 -23.54 -5.61
C GLN A 60 -13.68 -22.37 -6.07
N LYS A 61 -13.33 -21.15 -5.64
CA LYS A 61 -14.03 -19.92 -6.07
C LYS A 61 -13.81 -19.58 -7.55
N TYR A 62 -12.71 -20.05 -8.15
CA TYR A 62 -12.35 -19.70 -9.53
C TYR A 62 -12.81 -20.75 -10.54
N LEU A 63 -13.16 -21.95 -10.07
CA LEU A 63 -13.67 -22.99 -10.95
C LEU A 63 -14.85 -22.52 -11.81
N PRO A 64 -15.90 -21.85 -11.27
CA PRO A 64 -16.99 -21.33 -12.10
C PRO A 64 -16.53 -20.29 -13.12
N LEU A 65 -15.56 -19.44 -12.76
CA LEU A 65 -15.01 -18.41 -13.64
C LEU A 65 -14.23 -19.03 -14.80
N ILE A 66 -13.39 -20.04 -14.52
CA ILE A 66 -12.64 -20.76 -15.54
C ILE A 66 -13.57 -21.57 -16.43
N GLN A 67 -14.61 -22.21 -15.86
CA GLN A 67 -15.63 -22.91 -16.62
C GLN A 67 -16.42 -21.96 -17.53
N GLN A 68 -16.74 -20.77 -17.06
CA GLN A 68 -17.39 -19.74 -17.88
C GLN A 68 -16.52 -19.33 -19.08
N LEU A 69 -15.21 -19.17 -18.91
CA LEU A 69 -14.28 -18.91 -20.03
C LEU A 69 -14.26 -20.06 -21.03
N ALA A 70 -14.26 -21.32 -20.55
CA ALA A 70 -14.26 -22.51 -21.38
C ALA A 70 -15.61 -22.72 -22.10
N ALA A 71 -16.74 -22.45 -21.43
CA ALA A 71 -18.09 -22.63 -21.96
C ALA A 71 -18.41 -21.73 -23.15
N THR A 72 -17.66 -20.64 -23.34
CA THR A 72 -17.86 -19.76 -24.51
C THR A 72 -17.56 -20.46 -25.84
N GLY A 73 -16.89 -21.63 -25.83
CA GLY A 73 -16.43 -22.34 -27.02
C GLY A 73 -15.49 -21.52 -27.92
N LYS A 74 -15.17 -20.30 -27.54
CA LYS A 74 -14.30 -19.38 -28.25
C LYS A 74 -12.87 -19.51 -27.76
N LYS A 75 -11.91 -19.21 -28.61
CA LYS A 75 -10.50 -19.07 -28.20
C LYS A 75 -10.41 -18.00 -27.11
N LEU A 76 -9.51 -18.21 -26.15
CA LEU A 76 -9.24 -17.20 -25.12
C LEU A 76 -8.88 -15.86 -25.76
N PRO A 77 -9.31 -14.72 -25.20
CA PRO A 77 -8.91 -13.42 -25.71
C PRO A 77 -7.39 -13.23 -25.67
N LYS A 78 -6.79 -12.79 -26.77
CA LYS A 78 -5.38 -12.45 -26.85
C LYS A 78 -5.23 -10.94 -27.00
N SER A 79 -4.77 -10.28 -25.95
CA SER A 79 -4.58 -8.83 -25.93
C SER A 79 -3.10 -8.47 -25.97
N LYS A 80 -2.73 -7.46 -26.78
CA LYS A 80 -1.37 -6.87 -26.75
C LYS A 80 -1.01 -6.22 -25.42
N LYS A 81 -1.98 -5.95 -24.55
CA LYS A 81 -1.74 -5.51 -23.16
C LYS A 81 -1.15 -6.62 -22.27
N VAL A 82 -1.19 -7.88 -22.73
CA VAL A 82 -0.75 -9.07 -22.00
C VAL A 82 0.33 -9.81 -22.78
N PHE A 83 0.15 -10.01 -24.08
CA PHE A 83 1.06 -10.76 -24.95
C PHE A 83 1.82 -9.79 -25.86
N ASP A 84 3.09 -9.54 -25.56
CA ASP A 84 3.94 -8.62 -26.31
C ASP A 84 5.42 -9.08 -26.18
N ASN A 85 5.90 -9.74 -27.22
CA ASN A 85 7.27 -10.26 -27.27
C ASN A 85 8.33 -9.15 -27.14
N SER A 86 8.04 -7.94 -27.60
CA SER A 86 8.99 -6.82 -27.54
C SER A 86 9.25 -6.31 -26.12
N LYS A 87 8.39 -6.69 -25.16
CA LYS A 87 8.48 -6.29 -23.76
C LYS A 87 8.91 -7.42 -22.83
N VAL A 88 9.36 -8.53 -23.40
CA VAL A 88 9.91 -9.67 -22.65
C VAL A 88 11.36 -9.84 -23.08
N THR A 89 12.25 -9.77 -22.11
CA THR A 89 13.70 -9.98 -22.31
C THR A 89 14.05 -11.46 -22.06
N ASP A 90 14.51 -11.79 -20.86
CA ASP A 90 14.96 -13.14 -20.50
C ASP A 90 13.80 -14.04 -20.03
N HIS A 91 12.87 -13.49 -19.28
CA HIS A 91 11.75 -14.22 -18.68
C HIS A 91 10.44 -13.44 -18.83
N HIS A 92 9.35 -14.15 -19.11
CA HIS A 92 8.02 -13.59 -19.12
C HIS A 92 7.48 -13.39 -17.69
N ALA A 93 6.34 -12.71 -17.56
CA ALA A 93 5.65 -12.46 -16.29
C ALA A 93 5.41 -13.75 -15.47
N ILE A 94 5.27 -13.58 -14.15
CA ILE A 94 4.98 -14.69 -13.23
C ILE A 94 3.54 -15.15 -13.45
N ILE A 95 3.38 -16.43 -13.81
CA ILE A 95 2.09 -17.10 -14.00
C ILE A 95 2.10 -18.47 -13.33
N PRO A 96 0.92 -19.09 -13.09
CA PRO A 96 0.85 -20.50 -12.74
C PRO A 96 1.42 -21.38 -13.86
N THR A 97 2.00 -22.54 -13.51
CA THR A 97 2.53 -23.49 -14.50
C THR A 97 1.48 -24.44 -15.04
N GLY A 98 0.31 -24.53 -14.39
CA GLY A 98 -0.72 -25.52 -14.66
C GLY A 98 -0.56 -26.81 -13.83
N VAL A 99 0.48 -26.92 -13.01
CA VAL A 99 0.58 -27.99 -12.01
C VAL A 99 -0.35 -27.64 -10.84
N PRO A 100 -1.34 -28.51 -10.49
CA PRO A 100 -2.21 -28.24 -9.37
C PRO A 100 -1.44 -28.23 -8.06
N PRO A 101 -1.43 -27.12 -7.30
CA PRO A 101 -0.66 -27.05 -6.07
C PRO A 101 -1.27 -27.90 -4.96
N THR A 102 -0.40 -28.55 -4.19
CA THR A 102 -0.72 -29.36 -3.01
C THR A 102 0.22 -29.02 -1.87
N GLY A 103 -0.26 -29.10 -0.62
CA GLY A 103 0.60 -28.94 0.55
C GLY A 103 1.21 -27.54 0.69
N LEU A 104 0.50 -26.50 0.25
CA LEU A 104 0.92 -25.11 0.45
C LEU A 104 0.65 -24.68 1.90
N THR A 105 1.58 -23.89 2.44
CA THR A 105 1.32 -23.11 3.65
C THR A 105 0.29 -22.02 3.37
N ASP A 106 -0.39 -21.49 4.39
CA ASP A 106 -1.36 -20.40 4.22
C ASP A 106 -0.76 -19.18 3.53
N MET A 107 0.50 -18.86 3.82
CA MET A 107 1.21 -17.75 3.21
C MET A 107 1.49 -18.00 1.72
N GLU A 108 1.94 -19.19 1.36
CA GLU A 108 2.15 -19.59 -0.04
C GLU A 108 0.82 -19.62 -0.79
N ALA A 109 -0.24 -20.15 -0.17
CA ALA A 109 -1.58 -20.17 -0.75
C ALA A 109 -2.10 -18.77 -1.05
N ASN A 110 -1.90 -17.81 -0.14
CA ASN A 110 -2.25 -16.41 -0.34
C ASN A 110 -1.52 -15.79 -1.55
N VAL A 111 -0.23 -16.06 -1.68
CA VAL A 111 0.56 -15.54 -2.80
C VAL A 111 0.15 -16.19 -4.12
N TYR A 112 -0.02 -17.52 -4.11
CA TYR A 112 -0.48 -18.26 -5.29
C TYR A 112 -1.87 -17.78 -5.74
N ASP A 113 -2.78 -17.51 -4.80
CA ASP A 113 -4.12 -16.97 -5.06
C ASP A 113 -4.05 -15.63 -5.84
N LEU A 114 -3.18 -14.73 -5.44
CA LEU A 114 -2.99 -13.46 -6.15
C LEU A 114 -2.52 -13.67 -7.59
N ILE A 115 -1.56 -14.59 -7.79
CA ILE A 115 -1.02 -14.90 -9.12
C ILE A 115 -2.10 -15.57 -9.98
N ALA A 116 -2.83 -16.54 -9.45
CA ALA A 116 -3.91 -17.23 -10.15
C ALA A 116 -5.05 -16.26 -10.55
N LYS A 117 -5.49 -15.40 -9.62
CA LYS A 117 -6.49 -14.35 -9.92
C LYS A 117 -6.04 -13.44 -11.04
N ARG A 118 -4.79 -12.98 -11.00
CA ARG A 118 -4.26 -12.11 -12.06
C ARG A 118 -4.25 -12.83 -13.39
N PHE A 119 -3.81 -14.10 -13.42
CA PHE A 119 -3.77 -14.90 -14.64
C PHE A 119 -5.18 -15.17 -15.22
N ILE A 120 -6.17 -15.47 -14.38
CA ILE A 120 -7.57 -15.65 -14.83
C ILE A 120 -8.13 -14.33 -15.37
N SER A 121 -7.88 -13.22 -14.68
CA SER A 121 -8.48 -11.92 -15.00
C SER A 121 -8.07 -11.36 -16.36
N VAL A 122 -6.88 -11.74 -16.88
CA VAL A 122 -6.40 -11.25 -18.19
C VAL A 122 -7.17 -11.81 -19.39
N PHE A 123 -7.95 -12.87 -19.19
CA PHE A 123 -8.81 -13.47 -20.21
C PHE A 123 -10.26 -13.00 -20.14
N TYR A 124 -10.59 -12.14 -19.17
CA TYR A 124 -11.88 -11.50 -19.08
C TYR A 124 -11.92 -10.20 -19.89
N PRO A 125 -13.11 -9.76 -20.35
CA PRO A 125 -13.25 -8.48 -21.04
C PRO A 125 -12.89 -7.31 -20.13
N ASP A 126 -12.62 -6.16 -20.72
CA ASP A 126 -12.41 -4.92 -20.00
C ASP A 126 -13.66 -4.53 -19.19
N CYS A 127 -13.48 -3.95 -18.02
CA CYS A 127 -14.56 -3.37 -17.23
C CYS A 127 -15.08 -2.12 -17.95
N LYS A 128 -16.38 -2.07 -18.24
CA LYS A 128 -17.03 -0.90 -18.80
C LYS A 128 -17.74 -0.12 -17.71
N PHE A 129 -17.53 1.17 -17.68
CA PHE A 129 -18.17 2.07 -16.74
C PHE A 129 -18.55 3.38 -17.40
N SER A 130 -19.60 4.00 -16.89
CA SER A 130 -20.01 5.36 -17.24
C SER A 130 -19.49 6.32 -16.18
N THR A 131 -18.99 7.47 -16.60
CA THR A 131 -18.65 8.57 -15.70
C THR A 131 -19.51 9.76 -16.03
N THR A 132 -20.34 10.17 -15.08
CA THR A 132 -21.18 11.36 -15.19
C THR A 132 -20.54 12.49 -14.41
N THR A 133 -20.34 13.63 -15.04
CA THR A 133 -19.88 14.86 -14.38
C THR A 133 -20.95 15.92 -14.56
N VAL A 134 -21.44 16.45 -13.44
CA VAL A 134 -22.43 17.52 -13.41
C VAL A 134 -21.75 18.78 -12.92
N LEU A 135 -21.91 19.84 -13.69
CA LEU A 135 -21.50 21.20 -13.34
C LEU A 135 -22.76 22.00 -13.03
N GLY A 136 -22.84 22.56 -11.84
CA GLY A 136 -23.91 23.42 -11.40
C GLY A 136 -23.40 24.82 -11.09
N GLU A 137 -24.24 25.82 -11.24
CA GLU A 137 -23.95 27.20 -10.87
C GLU A 137 -24.98 27.69 -9.86
N VAL A 138 -24.52 28.40 -8.85
CA VAL A 138 -25.37 29.15 -7.94
C VAL A 138 -25.04 30.63 -8.11
N ILE A 139 -26.06 31.45 -8.30
CA ILE A 139 -25.90 32.90 -8.39
C ILE A 139 -26.19 33.46 -6.99
N ASN A 140 -25.17 34.02 -6.37
CA ASN A 140 -25.32 34.77 -5.13
C ASN A 140 -25.66 36.20 -5.46
N GLU A 141 -26.89 36.63 -5.12
CA GLU A 141 -27.41 37.97 -5.36
C GLU A 141 -27.26 38.89 -4.14
N ASP A 142 -26.82 38.38 -2.97
CA ASP A 142 -26.73 39.12 -1.70
C ASP A 142 -25.58 40.15 -1.66
N GLY A 143 -24.75 40.24 -2.69
CA GLY A 143 -23.61 41.12 -2.80
C GLY A 143 -23.84 42.33 -3.71
N PRO A 144 -22.94 43.33 -3.72
CA PRO A 144 -23.03 44.50 -4.59
C PRO A 144 -22.93 44.16 -6.09
N LYS A 145 -22.51 42.93 -6.42
CA LYS A 145 -22.54 42.34 -7.77
C LYS A 145 -22.89 40.87 -7.64
N PRO A 146 -23.71 40.32 -8.57
CA PRO A 146 -23.98 38.89 -8.61
C PRO A 146 -22.68 38.09 -8.76
N GLU A 147 -22.44 37.16 -7.86
CA GLU A 147 -21.30 36.25 -7.89
C GLU A 147 -21.76 34.86 -8.28
N LYS A 148 -21.11 34.28 -9.28
CA LYS A 148 -21.35 32.90 -9.70
C LYS A 148 -20.44 31.96 -8.93
N ILE A 149 -21.02 31.02 -8.23
CA ILE A 149 -20.32 29.95 -7.53
C ILE A 149 -20.53 28.66 -8.29
N GLU A 150 -19.46 28.06 -8.77
CA GLU A 150 -19.50 26.82 -9.54
C GLU A 150 -19.40 25.61 -8.62
N PHE A 151 -20.24 24.60 -8.82
CA PHE A 151 -20.24 23.32 -8.17
C PHE A 151 -19.96 22.21 -9.17
N LYS A 152 -19.17 21.23 -8.77
CA LYS A 152 -18.86 20.06 -9.59
C LYS A 152 -19.08 18.78 -8.77
N VAL A 153 -19.83 17.84 -9.34
CA VAL A 153 -19.96 16.49 -8.80
C VAL A 153 -19.68 15.49 -9.91
N SER A 154 -18.97 14.42 -9.57
CA SER A 154 -18.69 13.32 -10.50
C SER A 154 -19.09 12.00 -9.86
N GLY A 155 -19.76 11.17 -10.62
CA GLY A 155 -20.14 9.81 -10.26
C GLY A 155 -19.62 8.81 -11.28
N LYS A 156 -19.47 7.57 -10.84
CA LYS A 156 -19.03 6.45 -11.67
C LYS A 156 -19.94 5.25 -11.44
N GLU A 157 -20.54 4.77 -12.51
CA GLU A 157 -21.39 3.59 -12.53
C GLU A 157 -20.74 2.48 -13.35
N ILE A 158 -20.67 1.27 -12.79
CA ILE A 158 -20.12 0.11 -13.51
C ILE A 158 -21.25 -0.52 -14.32
N LEU A 159 -21.14 -0.46 -15.65
CA LEU A 159 -22.09 -1.05 -16.59
C LEU A 159 -21.83 -2.55 -16.77
N GLU A 160 -20.58 -2.92 -17.02
CA GLU A 160 -20.12 -4.30 -17.18
C GLU A 160 -18.88 -4.52 -16.31
N PRO A 161 -18.93 -5.39 -15.30
CA PRO A 161 -17.80 -5.56 -14.38
C PRO A 161 -16.56 -6.17 -15.05
N GLY A 162 -16.70 -6.92 -16.14
CA GLY A 162 -15.59 -7.52 -16.86
C GLY A 162 -14.64 -8.30 -15.94
N TRP A 163 -13.33 -8.07 -16.05
CA TRP A 163 -12.33 -8.75 -15.22
C TRP A 163 -12.48 -8.53 -13.71
N ARG A 164 -13.23 -7.52 -13.26
CA ARG A 164 -13.45 -7.23 -11.83
C ARG A 164 -14.22 -8.35 -11.11
N VAL A 165 -14.99 -9.17 -11.84
CA VAL A 165 -15.71 -10.32 -11.25
C VAL A 165 -14.75 -11.29 -10.55
N VAL A 166 -13.51 -11.41 -11.03
CA VAL A 166 -12.47 -12.28 -10.44
C VAL A 166 -12.11 -11.82 -9.02
N TYR A 167 -12.29 -10.53 -8.74
CA TYR A 167 -11.95 -9.89 -7.46
C TYR A 167 -13.19 -9.52 -6.63
N ALA A 168 -14.40 -9.89 -7.05
CA ALA A 168 -15.66 -9.39 -6.47
C ALA A 168 -15.81 -9.58 -4.94
N LYS A 169 -15.14 -10.59 -4.35
CA LYS A 169 -15.12 -10.81 -2.89
C LYS A 169 -14.10 -9.97 -2.15
N ASP A 170 -13.12 -9.42 -2.86
CA ASP A 170 -12.05 -8.61 -2.25
C ASP A 170 -12.45 -7.14 -2.11
N VAL A 171 -13.49 -6.71 -2.84
CA VAL A 171 -13.97 -5.30 -2.87
C VAL A 171 -14.61 -4.87 -1.55
N LYS A 172 -15.22 -5.80 -0.78
CA LYS A 172 -15.89 -5.46 0.50
C LYS A 172 -14.96 -5.00 1.63
N ASN A 173 -13.65 -5.17 1.49
CA ASN A 173 -12.66 -4.78 2.50
C ASN A 173 -11.73 -3.64 2.04
N ALA A 174 -12.05 -3.01 0.89
CA ALA A 174 -11.18 -2.00 0.27
C ALA A 174 -11.67 -0.55 0.47
N ASP A 175 -12.76 -0.36 1.22
CA ASP A 175 -13.42 0.96 1.31
C ASP A 175 -12.65 2.04 2.11
N ASP A 176 -11.48 1.71 2.69
CA ASP A 176 -10.82 2.67 3.57
C ASP A 176 -9.46 3.25 3.08
N ASP A 177 -8.83 2.73 2.02
CA ASP A 177 -7.46 3.20 1.70
C ASP A 177 -7.10 3.36 0.21
N ASP A 178 -8.01 3.17 -0.76
CA ASP A 178 -7.63 2.89 -2.16
C ASP A 178 -7.90 4.00 -3.20
N ALA A 179 -8.09 5.23 -2.79
CA ALA A 179 -8.28 6.33 -3.76
C ALA A 179 -7.01 6.72 -4.54
N SER A 180 -5.83 6.19 -4.19
CA SER A 180 -4.56 6.64 -4.78
C SER A 180 -3.83 5.66 -5.70
N ASP A 181 -4.22 4.37 -5.75
CA ASP A 181 -3.40 3.35 -6.43
C ASP A 181 -3.93 2.80 -7.76
N ASN A 182 -5.05 3.29 -8.29
CA ASN A 182 -5.57 2.87 -9.60
C ASN A 182 -4.99 3.62 -10.80
N ALA A 183 -3.79 4.19 -10.67
CA ALA A 183 -3.05 4.77 -11.80
C ALA A 183 -2.14 3.71 -12.46
N ASN A 184 -2.67 2.54 -12.83
CA ASN A 184 -2.01 1.61 -13.72
C ASN A 184 -2.68 1.64 -15.10
N GLY A 185 -2.53 2.75 -15.78
CA GLY A 185 -2.80 2.92 -17.19
C GLY A 185 -1.74 3.86 -17.73
N ASN A 186 -1.01 3.44 -18.76
CA ASN A 186 -0.12 4.22 -19.59
C ASN A 186 -0.37 5.73 -19.47
N ALA A 187 0.43 6.42 -18.67
CA ALA A 187 0.50 7.86 -18.72
C ALA A 187 1.82 8.25 -19.39
N ASP A 188 1.84 8.09 -20.70
CA ASP A 188 2.60 8.96 -21.57
C ASP A 188 1.72 10.20 -21.80
N SER A 189 1.99 11.27 -21.07
CA SER A 189 1.66 12.66 -21.38
C SER A 189 1.95 13.53 -20.16
N GLY A 190 2.97 14.35 -20.29
CA GLY A 190 3.23 15.45 -19.38
C GLY A 190 2.03 16.41 -19.34
N ASN A 191 1.45 16.53 -18.19
CA ASN A 191 0.91 17.78 -17.64
C ASN A 191 0.33 17.50 -16.25
N GLY A 192 0.72 18.30 -15.26
CA GLY A 192 0.42 18.10 -13.85
C GLY A 192 -1.03 18.39 -13.44
N ALA A 193 -2.00 17.73 -14.04
CA ALA A 193 -3.38 17.75 -13.55
C ALA A 193 -3.57 16.54 -12.60
N LYS A 194 -3.82 16.82 -11.33
CA LYS A 194 -4.33 15.82 -10.37
C LYS A 194 -5.57 15.18 -10.99
N LYS A 195 -5.47 13.88 -11.38
CA LYS A 195 -6.68 13.11 -11.74
C LYS A 195 -7.56 13.04 -10.50
N GLU A 196 -8.70 13.70 -10.55
CA GLU A 196 -9.76 13.54 -9.56
C GLU A 196 -10.15 12.05 -9.52
N VAL A 197 -10.07 11.47 -8.32
CA VAL A 197 -10.58 10.12 -8.08
C VAL A 197 -12.10 10.22 -8.07
N VAL A 198 -12.72 9.74 -9.14
CA VAL A 198 -14.18 9.67 -9.22
C VAL A 198 -14.62 8.47 -8.39
N GLU A 199 -15.30 8.73 -7.29
CA GLU A 199 -15.88 7.69 -6.43
C GLU A 199 -16.90 6.85 -7.20
N GLU A 200 -17.01 5.56 -6.87
CA GLU A 200 -18.08 4.69 -7.38
C GLU A 200 -19.39 5.09 -6.72
N ARG A 201 -20.02 6.13 -7.25
CA ARG A 201 -21.27 6.71 -6.81
C ARG A 201 -22.21 6.84 -7.98
N THR A 202 -23.40 6.27 -7.88
CA THR A 202 -24.47 6.51 -8.84
C THR A 202 -25.08 7.88 -8.55
N LEU A 203 -25.04 8.76 -9.52
CA LEU A 203 -25.71 10.05 -9.42
C LEU A 203 -27.16 9.91 -9.92
N PRO A 204 -28.09 10.73 -9.37
CA PRO A 204 -29.42 10.83 -9.95
C PRO A 204 -29.36 11.33 -11.39
N SER A 205 -30.44 11.15 -12.15
CA SER A 205 -30.55 11.68 -13.50
C SER A 205 -30.70 13.20 -13.43
N PHE A 206 -29.81 13.92 -14.10
CA PHE A 206 -29.86 15.37 -14.24
C PHE A 206 -30.25 15.76 -15.64
N THR A 207 -31.09 16.78 -15.77
CA THR A 207 -31.44 17.39 -17.05
C THR A 207 -30.70 18.71 -17.22
N LYS A 208 -30.17 18.98 -18.42
CA LYS A 208 -29.45 20.23 -18.66
C LYS A 208 -30.39 21.43 -18.46
N GLY A 209 -29.96 22.38 -17.60
CA GLY A 209 -30.77 23.57 -17.26
C GLY A 209 -31.77 23.32 -16.13
N GLU A 210 -31.75 22.15 -15.49
CA GLU A 210 -32.56 21.90 -14.31
C GLU A 210 -32.12 22.84 -13.18
N SER A 211 -33.09 23.42 -12.47
CA SER A 211 -32.87 24.28 -11.33
C SER A 211 -33.72 23.82 -10.16
N GLY A 212 -33.30 24.11 -8.95
CA GLY A 212 -34.01 23.77 -7.73
C GLY A 212 -33.35 24.34 -6.50
N ASP A 213 -34.06 24.22 -5.37
CA ASP A 213 -33.53 24.64 -4.09
C ASP A 213 -32.29 23.84 -3.72
N HIS A 214 -31.25 24.52 -3.19
CA HIS A 214 -30.06 23.87 -2.71
C HIS A 214 -29.82 24.24 -1.24
N GLN A 215 -29.23 23.31 -0.50
CA GLN A 215 -28.80 23.51 0.87
C GLN A 215 -27.28 23.39 0.92
N PRO A 216 -26.55 24.53 0.89
CA PRO A 216 -25.09 24.48 0.91
C PRO A 216 -24.59 24.05 2.30
N THR A 217 -23.63 23.15 2.32
CA THR A 217 -22.95 22.75 3.54
C THR A 217 -21.49 23.13 3.46
N LEU A 218 -21.06 24.07 4.28
CA LEU A 218 -19.65 24.42 4.41
C LEU A 218 -18.95 23.39 5.31
N THR A 219 -17.97 22.71 4.77
CA THR A 219 -17.14 21.77 5.53
C THR A 219 -15.70 22.27 5.57
N GLU A 220 -15.24 22.61 6.76
CA GLU A 220 -13.83 22.95 6.97
C GLU A 220 -12.97 21.66 6.88
N LYS A 221 -11.94 21.71 6.04
CA LYS A 221 -10.99 20.61 5.86
C LYS A 221 -9.56 21.13 5.97
N TRP A 222 -8.72 20.34 6.61
CA TRP A 222 -7.30 20.63 6.75
C TRP A 222 -6.51 19.81 5.73
N THR A 223 -5.47 20.40 5.17
CA THR A 223 -4.50 19.64 4.37
C THR A 223 -3.77 18.64 5.26
N THR A 224 -3.55 17.46 4.75
CA THR A 224 -2.81 16.43 5.46
C THR A 224 -1.43 16.26 4.83
N PRO A 225 -0.37 15.99 5.62
CA PRO A 225 0.95 15.71 5.07
C PRO A 225 0.91 14.43 4.22
N PRO A 226 1.88 14.25 3.30
CA PRO A 226 2.00 13.01 2.53
C PRO A 226 2.07 11.80 3.46
N LYS A 227 1.45 10.69 3.03
CA LYS A 227 1.49 9.43 3.78
C LYS A 227 2.92 8.89 3.82
N TYR A 228 3.30 8.24 4.92
CA TYR A 228 4.58 7.52 5.00
C TYR A 228 4.63 6.39 3.96
N TYR A 229 5.83 6.09 3.48
CA TYR A 229 6.03 4.95 2.62
C TYR A 229 5.68 3.64 3.34
N THR A 230 5.10 2.73 2.60
CA THR A 230 5.07 1.30 2.91
C THR A 230 6.10 0.59 2.04
N GLU A 231 6.42 -0.68 2.29
CA GLU A 231 7.34 -1.40 1.40
C GLU A 231 6.81 -1.47 -0.04
N ALA A 232 5.50 -1.62 -0.21
CA ALA A 232 4.88 -1.61 -1.53
C ALA A 232 5.05 -0.26 -2.26
N THR A 233 4.80 0.85 -1.56
CA THR A 233 4.94 2.18 -2.17
C THR A 233 6.40 2.59 -2.36
N LEU A 234 7.32 2.13 -1.50
CA LEU A 234 8.76 2.32 -1.69
C LEU A 234 9.27 1.54 -2.90
N LEU A 235 8.88 0.27 -3.07
CA LEU A 235 9.21 -0.51 -4.26
C LEU A 235 8.73 0.20 -5.54
N ARG A 236 7.51 0.75 -5.51
CA ARG A 236 6.99 1.51 -6.65
C ARG A 236 7.77 2.81 -6.88
N ALA A 237 8.15 3.53 -5.82
CA ALA A 237 8.99 4.72 -5.94
C ALA A 237 10.36 4.39 -6.55
N MET A 238 10.98 3.27 -6.14
CA MET A 238 12.22 2.78 -6.74
C MET A 238 12.03 2.44 -8.23
N GLU A 239 10.95 1.78 -8.60
CA GLU A 239 10.61 1.44 -9.98
C GLU A 239 10.39 2.67 -10.85
N THR A 240 9.74 3.71 -10.30
CA THR A 240 9.41 4.93 -11.03
C THR A 240 10.29 6.11 -10.63
N ALA A 241 11.54 5.86 -10.24
CA ALA A 241 12.46 6.87 -9.70
C ALA A 241 12.72 8.04 -10.67
N GLY A 242 12.63 7.81 -11.97
CA GLY A 242 12.73 8.87 -12.97
C GLY A 242 11.73 10.03 -12.80
N LYS A 243 10.62 9.81 -12.07
CA LYS A 243 9.66 10.89 -11.75
C LYS A 243 10.21 11.95 -10.80
N PHE A 244 11.28 11.64 -10.07
CA PHE A 244 11.93 12.54 -9.14
C PHE A 244 13.12 13.27 -9.76
N VAL A 245 13.41 13.05 -11.04
CA VAL A 245 14.52 13.65 -11.78
C VAL A 245 13.96 14.71 -12.73
N GLU A 246 14.55 15.90 -12.71
CA GLU A 246 14.12 17.01 -13.56
C GLU A 246 14.66 16.87 -14.98
N ASP A 247 15.91 16.41 -15.11
CA ASP A 247 16.56 16.18 -16.40
C ASP A 247 15.84 15.11 -17.22
N GLU A 248 15.50 15.44 -18.46
CA GLU A 248 14.67 14.56 -19.31
C GLU A 248 15.44 13.34 -19.81
N GLU A 249 16.75 13.45 -20.08
CA GLU A 249 17.58 12.34 -20.51
C GLU A 249 17.82 11.34 -19.39
N LEU A 250 18.12 11.85 -18.17
CA LEU A 250 18.28 11.00 -16.98
C LEU A 250 16.96 10.37 -16.57
N ARG A 251 15.86 11.09 -16.73
CA ARG A 251 14.51 10.56 -16.54
C ARG A 251 14.21 9.40 -17.50
N ALA A 252 14.58 9.54 -18.77
CA ALA A 252 14.44 8.48 -19.75
C ALA A 252 15.31 7.26 -19.43
N ALA A 253 16.55 7.47 -18.97
CA ALA A 253 17.44 6.40 -18.53
C ALA A 253 16.87 5.62 -17.33
N LEU A 254 16.28 6.31 -16.36
CA LEU A 254 15.65 5.69 -15.17
C LEU A 254 14.26 5.10 -15.45
N LYS A 255 13.60 5.45 -16.56
CA LYS A 255 12.25 4.97 -16.89
C LYS A 255 12.22 3.45 -17.12
N GLU A 256 13.30 2.88 -17.64
CA GLU A 256 13.37 1.44 -17.93
C GLU A 256 13.68 0.61 -16.68
N ASN A 257 14.64 1.03 -15.87
CA ASN A 257 15.16 0.22 -14.77
C ASN A 257 14.79 0.76 -13.38
N GLY A 258 14.56 2.06 -13.22
CA GLY A 258 14.40 2.69 -11.92
C GLY A 258 15.67 2.58 -11.05
N ILE A 259 15.51 2.57 -9.73
CA ILE A 259 16.60 2.30 -8.77
C ILE A 259 16.60 0.82 -8.42
N GLY A 260 17.69 0.16 -8.76
CA GLY A 260 17.89 -1.29 -8.57
C GLY A 260 16.99 -2.14 -9.49
N ARG A 261 17.46 -3.33 -9.81
CA ARG A 261 16.66 -4.30 -10.57
C ARG A 261 15.59 -4.95 -9.70
N PRO A 262 14.49 -5.48 -10.26
CA PRO A 262 13.45 -6.18 -9.51
C PRO A 262 14.00 -7.24 -8.55
N SER A 263 15.06 -7.97 -8.97
CA SER A 263 15.70 -9.01 -8.16
C SER A 263 16.45 -8.49 -6.93
N SER A 264 16.88 -7.22 -6.92
CA SER A 264 17.71 -6.65 -5.84
C SER A 264 16.95 -5.71 -4.91
N ARG A 265 15.82 -5.14 -5.33
CA ARG A 265 15.07 -4.13 -4.55
C ARG A 265 14.69 -4.61 -3.16
N ALA A 266 14.18 -5.84 -3.02
CA ALA A 266 13.83 -6.41 -1.72
C ALA A 266 15.05 -6.49 -0.79
N GLY A 267 16.21 -6.93 -1.31
CA GLY A 267 17.46 -7.00 -0.56
C GLY A 267 17.99 -5.62 -0.15
N ILE A 268 17.82 -4.60 -1.00
CA ILE A 268 18.18 -3.21 -0.68
C ILE A 268 17.35 -2.73 0.52
N ILE A 269 16.04 -2.91 0.48
CA ILE A 269 15.14 -2.52 1.58
C ILE A 269 15.52 -3.26 2.87
N GLU A 270 15.75 -4.57 2.82
CA GLU A 270 16.19 -5.32 4.00
C GLU A 270 17.55 -4.85 4.53
N THR A 271 18.46 -4.40 3.68
CA THR A 271 19.73 -3.81 4.10
C THR A 271 19.53 -2.52 4.89
N LEU A 272 18.56 -1.67 4.49
CA LEU A 272 18.23 -0.47 5.25
C LEU A 272 17.70 -0.81 6.65
N PHE A 273 16.90 -1.87 6.79
CA PHE A 273 16.46 -2.36 8.10
C PHE A 273 17.62 -2.94 8.93
N LYS A 274 18.45 -3.80 8.34
CA LYS A 274 19.61 -4.40 9.04
C LYS A 274 20.58 -3.37 9.56
N ARG A 275 20.77 -2.26 8.83
CA ARG A 275 21.61 -1.14 9.24
C ARG A 275 20.89 -0.14 10.15
N HIS A 276 19.66 -0.41 10.52
CA HIS A 276 18.82 0.44 11.37
C HIS A 276 18.63 1.88 10.83
N TYR A 277 18.71 2.09 9.53
CA TYR A 277 18.44 3.39 8.92
C TYR A 277 16.93 3.67 8.85
N ILE A 278 16.12 2.62 8.71
CA ILE A 278 14.67 2.67 8.74
C ILE A 278 14.13 1.59 9.69
N ARG A 279 12.89 1.78 10.13
CA ARG A 279 12.16 0.80 10.94
C ARG A 279 10.71 0.68 10.49
N ARG A 280 10.10 -0.47 10.73
CA ARG A 280 8.67 -0.68 10.48
C ARG A 280 7.84 -0.17 11.66
N GLN A 281 6.79 0.58 11.37
CA GLN A 281 5.75 0.93 12.33
C GLN A 281 4.40 0.50 11.74
N ARG A 282 3.91 -0.68 12.10
CA ARG A 282 2.82 -1.38 11.39
C ARG A 282 3.24 -1.60 9.92
N LYS A 283 2.49 -1.03 8.96
CA LYS A 283 2.82 -1.08 7.52
C LYS A 283 3.75 0.05 7.07
N ASN A 284 3.87 1.12 7.86
CA ASN A 284 4.62 2.32 7.50
C ASN A 284 6.13 2.15 7.75
N LEU A 285 6.92 2.73 6.88
CA LEU A 285 8.36 2.85 7.00
C LEU A 285 8.69 4.21 7.64
N MET A 286 9.49 4.15 8.69
CA MET A 286 9.91 5.34 9.43
C MET A 286 11.43 5.44 9.40
N ALA A 287 11.97 6.60 9.06
CA ALA A 287 13.37 6.87 9.25
C ALA A 287 13.73 6.82 10.74
N THR A 288 14.93 6.34 11.05
CA THR A 288 15.48 6.36 12.40
C THR A 288 16.40 7.56 12.55
N PRO A 289 16.75 7.97 13.78
CA PRO A 289 17.79 8.99 13.98
C PRO A 289 19.09 8.66 13.26
N THR A 290 19.56 7.40 13.33
CA THR A 290 20.73 6.93 12.58
C THR A 290 20.62 7.20 11.07
N GLY A 291 19.47 6.89 10.49
CA GLY A 291 19.26 7.11 9.05
C GLY A 291 19.20 8.59 8.67
N ILE A 292 18.58 9.42 9.50
CA ILE A 292 18.51 10.88 9.29
C ILE A 292 19.90 11.49 9.40
N GLU A 293 20.60 11.23 10.49
CA GLU A 293 21.95 11.75 10.76
C GLU A 293 22.96 11.29 9.69
N LEU A 294 22.80 10.05 9.15
CA LEU A 294 23.65 9.60 8.04
C LEU A 294 23.45 10.47 6.80
N ILE A 295 22.20 10.73 6.41
CA ILE A 295 21.88 11.56 5.24
C ILE A 295 22.37 12.99 5.45
N ASP A 296 22.23 13.54 6.66
CA ASP A 296 22.71 14.89 7.01
C ASP A 296 24.25 14.98 7.01
N THR A 297 24.93 13.85 7.25
CA THR A 297 26.40 13.78 7.25
C THR A 297 26.99 13.70 5.84
N ILE A 298 26.24 13.16 4.87
CA ILE A 298 26.70 13.06 3.48
C ILE A 298 26.66 14.45 2.83
N HIS A 299 27.83 14.98 2.45
CA HIS A 299 27.94 16.28 1.78
C HIS A 299 27.75 16.22 0.26
N GLU A 300 28.08 15.09 -0.36
CA GLU A 300 27.90 14.88 -1.80
C GLU A 300 26.42 14.69 -2.15
N GLU A 301 25.78 15.71 -2.71
CA GLU A 301 24.35 15.71 -3.03
C GLU A 301 23.98 14.62 -4.05
N LEU A 302 24.87 14.31 -5.00
CA LEU A 302 24.61 13.23 -5.97
C LEU A 302 24.43 11.86 -5.32
N LEU A 303 25.09 11.59 -4.18
CA LEU A 303 24.90 10.33 -3.44
C LEU A 303 23.50 10.24 -2.79
N LYS A 304 22.86 11.38 -2.56
CA LYS A 304 21.51 11.48 -1.98
C LYS A 304 20.42 11.54 -3.04
N SER A 305 20.81 11.74 -4.31
CA SER A 305 19.90 11.87 -5.44
C SER A 305 19.80 10.57 -6.24
N CYS A 306 18.65 10.33 -6.86
CA CYS A 306 18.48 9.26 -7.85
C CYS A 306 19.15 9.58 -9.20
N GLU A 307 19.59 10.83 -9.41
CA GLU A 307 20.26 11.28 -10.63
C GLU A 307 21.56 10.53 -10.89
N LEU A 308 22.35 10.24 -9.83
CA LEU A 308 23.58 9.47 -9.97
C LEU A 308 23.34 8.11 -10.65
N THR A 309 22.27 7.42 -10.25
CA THR A 309 21.88 6.16 -10.91
C THR A 309 21.52 6.39 -12.36
N GLY A 310 20.79 7.48 -12.66
CA GLY A 310 20.44 7.86 -14.05
C GLY A 310 21.67 8.14 -14.91
N ILE A 311 22.67 8.88 -14.37
CA ILE A 311 23.92 9.17 -15.05
C ILE A 311 24.70 7.88 -15.39
N TRP A 312 24.78 6.95 -14.43
CA TRP A 312 25.50 5.70 -14.63
C TRP A 312 24.76 4.77 -15.61
N GLU A 313 23.46 4.64 -15.49
CA GLU A 313 22.64 3.83 -16.44
C GLU A 313 22.73 4.39 -17.86
N LYS A 314 22.73 5.73 -18.03
CA LYS A 314 22.96 6.35 -19.34
C LYS A 314 24.32 5.99 -19.90
N LYS A 315 25.39 6.20 -19.13
CA LYS A 315 26.77 5.86 -19.58
C LYS A 315 26.94 4.38 -19.90
N LEU A 316 26.35 3.48 -19.10
CA LEU A 316 26.39 2.05 -19.37
C LEU A 316 25.67 1.69 -20.68
N ARG A 317 24.56 2.35 -20.99
CA ARG A 317 23.86 2.20 -22.26
C ARG A 317 24.69 2.74 -23.44
N ASP A 318 25.34 3.89 -23.26
CA ASP A 318 26.24 4.45 -24.26
C ASP A 318 27.44 3.50 -24.56
N ILE A 319 27.92 2.79 -23.54
CA ILE A 319 28.94 1.73 -23.70
C ILE A 319 28.37 0.55 -24.52
N GLU A 320 27.15 0.10 -24.21
CA GLU A 320 26.48 -0.97 -24.95
C GLU A 320 26.32 -0.59 -26.43
N HIS A 321 25.96 0.66 -26.72
CA HIS A 321 25.86 1.21 -28.07
C HIS A 321 27.22 1.56 -28.71
N LYS A 322 28.33 1.34 -27.98
CA LYS A 322 29.72 1.67 -28.44
C LYS A 322 29.93 3.16 -28.74
N THR A 323 29.19 4.03 -28.08
CA THR A 323 29.31 5.50 -28.17
C THR A 323 30.10 6.12 -27.03
N TYR A 324 30.41 5.35 -25.97
CA TYR A 324 31.19 5.78 -24.81
C TYR A 324 32.23 4.71 -24.46
N ASP A 325 33.46 5.14 -24.06
CA ASP A 325 34.53 4.21 -23.71
C ASP A 325 34.35 3.65 -22.28
N PRO A 326 34.38 2.31 -22.10
CA PRO A 326 34.34 1.70 -20.77
C PRO A 326 35.49 2.17 -19.85
N ALA A 327 36.66 2.47 -20.39
CA ALA A 327 37.79 2.96 -19.59
C ALA A 327 37.50 4.33 -18.99
N ASP A 328 36.88 5.24 -19.74
CA ASP A 328 36.49 6.56 -19.28
C ASP A 328 35.41 6.47 -18.19
N PHE A 329 34.48 5.52 -18.30
CA PHE A 329 33.52 5.25 -17.24
C PHE A 329 34.20 4.86 -15.93
N ILE A 330 35.13 3.91 -15.98
CA ILE A 330 35.86 3.43 -14.80
C ILE A 330 36.75 4.53 -14.20
N ASN A 331 37.42 5.31 -15.04
CA ASN A 331 38.27 6.41 -14.58
C ASN A 331 37.44 7.50 -13.89
N GLY A 332 36.31 7.91 -14.49
CA GLY A 332 35.40 8.87 -13.88
C GLY A 332 34.81 8.38 -12.55
N LEU A 333 34.50 7.08 -12.44
CA LEU A 333 34.07 6.46 -11.18
C LEU A 333 35.16 6.53 -10.10
N LYS A 334 36.44 6.22 -10.46
CA LYS A 334 37.56 6.32 -9.55
C LYS A 334 37.80 7.75 -9.07
N GLU A 335 37.72 8.74 -9.95
CA GLU A 335 37.85 10.16 -9.62
C GLU A 335 36.75 10.61 -8.65
N GLN A 336 35.49 10.22 -8.92
CA GLN A 336 34.37 10.52 -8.04
C GLN A 336 34.55 9.92 -6.65
N ILE A 337 34.94 8.64 -6.57
CA ILE A 337 35.22 7.97 -5.29
C ILE A 337 36.34 8.65 -4.55
N ASN A 338 37.45 8.98 -5.25
CA ASN A 338 38.59 9.65 -4.63
C ASN A 338 38.17 11.02 -4.05
N LYS A 339 37.39 11.81 -4.80
CA LYS A 339 36.87 13.09 -4.32
C LYS A 339 36.02 12.89 -3.05
N ILE A 340 35.08 11.96 -3.04
CA ILE A 340 34.24 11.68 -1.89
C ILE A 340 35.06 11.27 -0.67
N VAL A 341 36.07 10.42 -0.86
CA VAL A 341 36.96 9.98 0.23
C VAL A 341 37.75 11.17 0.80
N ILE A 342 38.29 12.04 -0.06
CA ILE A 342 39.02 13.23 0.37
C ILE A 342 38.09 14.18 1.13
N ASP A 343 36.89 14.43 0.63
CA ASP A 343 35.92 15.32 1.26
C ASP A 343 35.50 14.78 2.65
N VAL A 344 35.28 13.48 2.78
CA VAL A 344 34.97 12.83 4.07
C VAL A 344 36.15 12.90 5.04
N LEU A 345 37.37 12.66 4.57
CA LEU A 345 38.58 12.72 5.41
C LEU A 345 38.94 14.15 5.85
N SER A 346 38.61 15.15 5.04
CA SER A 346 38.85 16.57 5.35
C SER A 346 37.72 17.20 6.20
N ASP A 347 36.61 16.49 6.43
CA ASP A 347 35.52 17.00 7.26
C ASP A 347 35.88 17.00 8.74
N ASN A 348 36.20 18.19 9.26
CA ASN A 348 36.53 18.43 10.67
C ASN A 348 35.28 18.80 11.51
N SER A 349 34.05 18.60 10.99
CA SER A 349 32.82 19.03 11.66
C SER A 349 32.48 18.23 12.93
N ASN A 350 33.23 17.17 13.25
CA ASN A 350 33.00 16.26 14.39
C ASN A 350 31.55 15.69 14.45
N ARG A 351 30.90 15.60 13.32
CA ARG A 351 29.54 15.00 13.25
C ARG A 351 29.61 13.54 13.66
N ARG A 352 28.65 13.13 14.48
CA ARG A 352 28.55 11.75 14.94
C ARG A 352 27.20 11.21 14.52
N VAL A 353 27.23 10.02 13.97
CA VAL A 353 25.99 9.28 13.67
C VAL A 353 25.66 8.42 14.89
N THR A 354 24.46 8.58 15.43
CA THR A 354 23.96 7.79 16.56
C THR A 354 23.71 6.35 16.09
N ILE A 355 24.52 5.41 16.56
CA ILE A 355 24.31 4.00 16.26
C ILE A 355 23.19 3.48 17.18
N MET A 356 22.01 3.23 16.63
CA MET A 356 20.90 2.64 17.35
C MET A 356 21.01 1.12 17.38
N THR A 357 20.85 0.55 18.55
CA THR A 357 20.76 -0.90 18.73
C THR A 357 19.31 -1.39 18.63
N GLU A 358 19.12 -2.69 18.43
CA GLU A 358 17.77 -3.29 18.46
C GLU A 358 17.02 -3.04 19.77
N GLU A 359 17.76 -2.95 20.90
CA GLU A 359 17.19 -2.67 22.22
C GLU A 359 16.64 -1.25 22.31
N ASP A 360 17.33 -0.27 21.73
CA ASP A 360 16.88 1.12 21.70
C ASP A 360 15.61 1.28 20.85
N LEU A 361 15.51 0.55 19.76
CA LEU A 361 14.30 0.51 18.94
C LEU A 361 13.12 -0.11 19.69
N LYS A 362 13.36 -1.16 20.48
CA LYS A 362 12.35 -1.81 21.31
C LYS A 362 11.89 -0.91 22.47
N LYS A 363 12.81 -0.20 23.14
CA LYS A 363 12.49 0.74 24.22
C LYS A 363 11.62 1.91 23.75
N LYS A 364 11.93 2.52 22.59
CA LYS A 364 11.11 3.61 22.01
C LYS A 364 9.70 3.18 21.58
N THR A 365 9.52 1.92 21.19
CA THR A 365 8.18 1.37 20.91
C THR A 365 7.38 1.07 22.18
N ALA A 366 8.02 0.69 23.26
CA ALA A 366 7.39 0.47 24.55
C ALA A 366 6.98 1.78 25.25
N ALA A 367 7.81 2.82 25.16
CA ALA A 367 7.53 4.13 25.75
C ALA A 367 6.32 4.84 25.14
N LYS A 368 6.01 4.62 23.84
CA LYS A 368 4.79 5.12 23.18
C LYS A 368 3.52 4.36 23.52
N LYS A 369 3.62 3.21 24.24
CA LYS A 369 2.46 2.43 24.73
C LYS A 369 2.08 2.78 26.17
N ALA A 370 2.86 3.59 26.88
CA ALA A 370 2.49 4.07 28.19
C ALA A 370 1.43 5.20 28.05
N PRO A 371 0.29 5.12 28.74
CA PRO A 371 -0.70 6.21 28.71
C PRO A 371 -0.08 7.46 29.30
N ALA A 372 -0.23 8.58 28.63
CA ALA A 372 0.19 9.90 29.12
C ALA A 372 -0.36 10.11 30.53
N LYS A 373 0.51 10.27 31.53
CA LYS A 373 0.12 10.68 32.87
C LYS A 373 -0.53 12.06 32.77
N LYS A 374 -1.83 12.13 33.06
CA LYS A 374 -2.54 13.39 33.24
C LYS A 374 -1.82 14.19 34.33
N ALA A 375 -1.45 15.42 34.01
CA ALA A 375 -0.94 16.38 34.98
C ALA A 375 -1.96 16.63 36.11
N PRO A 376 -1.55 16.88 37.37
CA PRO A 376 -2.48 17.09 38.46
C PRO A 376 -3.20 18.40 38.27
N ALA A 377 -4.55 18.36 38.26
CA ALA A 377 -5.42 19.52 38.25
C ALA A 377 -5.27 20.29 39.56
N LYS A 378 -4.98 21.58 39.48
CA LYS A 378 -5.02 22.51 40.60
C LYS A 378 -6.47 22.63 41.09
N LYS A 379 -6.67 22.36 42.39
CA LYS A 379 -7.91 22.73 43.14
C LYS A 379 -8.20 24.21 43.00
N LYS A 380 -9.41 24.55 42.58
CA LYS A 380 -10.06 25.80 42.94
C LYS A 380 -11.40 25.47 43.60
N GLU A 381 -11.59 26.13 44.72
CA GLU A 381 -12.71 26.02 45.63
C GLU A 381 -14.03 26.53 45.05
N ALA A 382 -15.08 26.12 45.72
CA ALA A 382 -16.49 26.19 45.47
C ALA A 382 -17.07 27.62 45.24
N ALA A 383 -18.07 27.70 44.39
CA ALA A 383 -19.26 28.51 44.61
C ALA A 383 -20.44 27.89 43.87
N THR A 384 -21.49 27.70 44.65
CA THR A 384 -22.84 27.23 44.32
C THR A 384 -23.57 28.11 43.32
N GLN A 385 -24.34 27.54 42.42
CA GLN A 385 -25.79 27.72 42.21
C GLN A 385 -26.25 27.23 40.83
N ASP A 386 -27.14 26.29 40.87
CA ASP A 386 -28.51 26.17 40.32
C ASP A 386 -28.75 26.12 38.79
N ALA A 387 -29.50 25.07 38.49
CA ALA A 387 -30.59 24.92 37.51
C ALA A 387 -30.25 24.79 36.02
N ALA A 388 -30.48 23.65 35.49
CA ALA A 388 -31.41 23.25 34.41
C ALA A 388 -30.87 22.07 33.54
N GLN A 389 -31.58 20.97 33.58
CA GLN A 389 -31.59 19.91 32.58
C GLN A 389 -32.13 20.44 31.25
N PRO A 390 -31.78 19.87 30.09
CA PRO A 390 -32.42 18.59 29.69
C PRO A 390 -31.64 17.62 28.78
N ALA A 391 -32.20 16.41 28.73
CA ALA A 391 -32.34 15.45 27.65
C ALA A 391 -31.17 14.49 27.34
N SER A 392 -31.24 13.34 27.90
CA SER A 392 -31.28 11.92 27.47
C SER A 392 -30.76 11.54 26.09
N THR A 393 -29.72 10.69 26.07
CA THR A 393 -29.48 9.65 25.10
C THR A 393 -29.45 8.28 25.77
N PRO A 394 -29.87 7.17 25.13
CA PRO A 394 -30.30 5.96 25.82
C PRO A 394 -29.13 5.16 26.36
N GLN A 395 -29.12 4.97 27.67
CA GLN A 395 -28.22 4.06 28.37
C GLN A 395 -28.73 2.62 28.26
N THR A 396 -27.89 1.74 27.75
CA THR A 396 -28.00 0.29 27.98
C THR A 396 -28.02 0.03 29.50
N PRO A 397 -28.85 -0.89 30.03
CA PRO A 397 -28.96 -1.10 31.46
C PRO A 397 -27.62 -1.51 32.06
N ALA A 398 -27.18 -0.78 33.07
CA ALA A 398 -25.98 -1.05 33.82
C ALA A 398 -26.12 -2.40 34.55
N ASP A 399 -25.18 -3.31 34.32
CA ASP A 399 -25.10 -4.60 34.99
C ASP A 399 -24.95 -4.40 36.51
N PRO A 400 -25.90 -4.88 37.34
CA PRO A 400 -26.00 -4.53 38.75
C PRO A 400 -24.85 -5.02 39.62
N MET A 401 -23.98 -5.86 39.06
CA MET A 401 -22.80 -6.40 39.77
C MET A 401 -21.54 -5.60 39.53
N VAL A 402 -21.41 -4.90 38.42
CA VAL A 402 -20.20 -4.16 38.05
C VAL A 402 -20.08 -2.87 38.88
N GLY A 403 -18.87 -2.63 39.43
CA GLY A 403 -18.57 -1.45 40.23
C GLY A 403 -18.75 -1.67 41.77
N LYS A 404 -19.36 -2.78 42.19
CA LYS A 404 -19.45 -3.09 43.61
C LYS A 404 -18.07 -3.46 44.20
N PRO A 405 -17.83 -3.22 45.51
CA PRO A 405 -16.61 -3.66 46.16
C PRO A 405 -16.44 -5.17 46.06
N CYS A 406 -15.22 -5.63 45.87
CA CYS A 406 -14.92 -7.06 45.79
C CYS A 406 -15.15 -7.73 47.15
N PRO A 407 -16.00 -8.77 47.23
CA PRO A 407 -16.30 -9.42 48.50
C PRO A 407 -15.13 -10.23 49.05
N LEU A 408 -14.12 -10.58 48.24
CA LEU A 408 -12.98 -11.34 48.68
C LEU A 408 -11.84 -10.50 49.28
N CYS A 409 -11.53 -9.35 48.67
CA CYS A 409 -10.39 -8.54 49.11
C CYS A 409 -10.77 -7.14 49.65
N GLY A 410 -12.00 -6.69 49.48
CA GLY A 410 -12.46 -5.38 49.94
C GLY A 410 -11.78 -4.14 49.28
N LYS A 411 -10.65 -4.37 48.59
CA LYS A 411 -9.80 -3.31 48.02
C LYS A 411 -10.02 -3.03 46.55
N GLY A 412 -10.61 -3.95 45.79
CA GLY A 412 -10.91 -3.83 44.39
C GLY A 412 -12.42 -3.78 44.13
N VAL A 413 -12.82 -3.45 42.89
CA VAL A 413 -14.22 -3.47 42.46
C VAL A 413 -14.47 -4.61 41.49
N ILE A 414 -15.72 -5.08 41.40
CA ILE A 414 -16.13 -6.12 40.46
C ILE A 414 -16.13 -5.56 39.04
N ILE A 415 -15.44 -6.26 38.16
CA ILE A 415 -15.36 -5.96 36.72
C ILE A 415 -15.93 -7.10 35.90
N LYS A 416 -16.56 -6.84 34.78
CA LYS A 416 -17.10 -7.85 33.86
C LYS A 416 -16.00 -8.30 32.91
N GLY A 417 -15.61 -9.57 33.00
CA GLY A 417 -14.72 -10.21 32.05
C GLY A 417 -15.46 -10.83 30.87
N LYS A 418 -14.79 -11.60 30.01
CA LYS A 418 -15.41 -12.27 28.87
C LYS A 418 -16.32 -13.45 29.25
N THR A 419 -16.04 -14.14 30.35
CA THR A 419 -16.72 -15.37 30.77
C THR A 419 -17.21 -15.35 32.22
N ALA A 420 -16.81 -14.34 32.99
CA ALA A 420 -17.13 -14.24 34.43
C ALA A 420 -16.89 -12.82 34.95
N TYR A 421 -17.48 -12.50 36.12
CA TYR A 421 -17.08 -11.36 36.90
C TYR A 421 -15.75 -11.63 37.61
N GLY A 422 -14.89 -10.62 37.70
CA GLY A 422 -13.59 -10.72 38.41
C GLY A 422 -13.33 -9.47 39.23
N CYS A 423 -12.27 -9.48 40.02
CA CYS A 423 -11.83 -8.34 40.82
C CYS A 423 -10.83 -7.48 40.05
N SER A 424 -10.97 -6.16 40.08
CA SER A 424 -10.02 -5.21 39.47
C SER A 424 -8.61 -5.34 40.06
N ASN A 425 -8.49 -5.89 41.30
CA ASN A 425 -7.22 -6.09 41.98
C ASN A 425 -6.61 -7.51 41.77
N TRP A 426 -6.99 -8.18 40.67
CA TRP A 426 -6.49 -9.50 40.30
C TRP A 426 -4.97 -9.56 40.10
N LYS A 427 -4.37 -8.47 39.58
CA LYS A 427 -2.91 -8.38 39.43
C LYS A 427 -2.13 -8.32 40.74
N ALA A 428 -2.79 -7.88 41.81
CA ALA A 428 -2.23 -7.87 43.17
C ALA A 428 -2.64 -9.13 43.99
N GLY A 429 -3.06 -10.21 43.28
CA GLY A 429 -3.28 -11.52 43.89
C GLY A 429 -4.72 -11.84 44.31
N CYS A 430 -5.72 -10.98 44.00
CA CYS A 430 -7.10 -11.31 44.34
C CYS A 430 -7.69 -12.31 43.35
N GLN A 431 -8.12 -13.47 43.83
CA GLN A 431 -8.63 -14.58 43.01
C GLN A 431 -10.16 -14.60 42.89
N TYR A 432 -10.86 -13.52 43.24
CA TYR A 432 -12.31 -13.46 43.07
C TYR A 432 -12.74 -13.66 41.62
N ARG A 433 -13.59 -14.68 41.39
CA ARG A 433 -14.17 -15.01 40.11
C ARG A 433 -15.58 -15.59 40.31
N GLN A 434 -16.57 -15.01 39.67
CA GLN A 434 -17.96 -15.46 39.69
C GLN A 434 -18.45 -15.63 38.24
N PRO A 435 -18.86 -16.84 37.83
CA PRO A 435 -19.43 -17.07 36.49
C PRO A 435 -20.70 -16.25 36.28
N PHE A 436 -21.00 -15.92 35.04
CA PHE A 436 -22.31 -15.34 34.70
C PHE A 436 -23.37 -16.41 34.98
N SER A 437 -24.37 -16.11 35.80
CA SER A 437 -25.51 -17.02 35.99
C SER A 437 -26.22 -17.14 34.64
N GLN A 438 -26.33 -18.37 34.13
CA GLN A 438 -27.21 -18.67 33.03
C GLN A 438 -28.65 -18.50 33.54
N MET A 439 -29.38 -17.49 32.98
CA MET A 439 -30.83 -17.47 33.05
C MET A 439 -31.36 -18.30 31.89
#